data_a94599a6e722852c8ac547f10fc66462
#
_entry.id   a94599a6e722852c8ac547f10fc66462
#
_cell.length_a   1.000
_cell.length_b   1.000
_cell.length_c   1.000
_cell.angle_alpha   90.00
_cell.angle_beta   90.00
_cell.angle_gamma   90.00
#
_symmetry.space_group_name_H-M   'P 1'
#
loop_
_entity.id
_entity.type
_entity.pdbx_description
1 polymer ?
#
loop_
_entity_poly.entity_id
_entity_poly.type
_entity_poly.pdbx_seq_one_letter_code
_entity_poly.pdbx_strand_id
1 'polypeptide(L)'
;MLFRIIMKILAFFILLISTTSFAGEYEANFNIEKFKIAQNNGKIVVIHSWNKSCGTCAKQKPILEKAKKDFENIIFMNFEQTKNKDIAELLNIDYWTTIVVYKDNKELAREIGLYNERDIYLSLIHI
;
A
#
# COMPACT_ATOMS: atom_id res chain seq x y z
N MET A 1 9.36 -53.93 4.55
CA MET A 1 8.92 -53.36 5.82
C MET A 1 9.54 -52.00 6.08
N LEU A 2 10.83 -51.84 5.97
CA LEU A 2 11.54 -50.56 6.14
C LEU A 2 11.11 -49.49 5.13
N PHE A 3 10.94 -49.84 3.88
CA PHE A 3 10.50 -48.95 2.80
C PHE A 3 9.10 -48.36 3.04
N ARG A 4 8.18 -49.16 3.61
CA ARG A 4 6.81 -48.70 3.97
C ARG A 4 6.81 -47.73 5.15
N ILE A 5 7.77 -47.90 6.08
CA ILE A 5 7.93 -47.01 7.23
C ILE A 5 8.54 -45.69 6.80
N ILE A 6 9.55 -45.74 5.93
CA ILE A 6 10.18 -44.53 5.35
C ILE A 6 9.18 -43.71 4.53
N MET A 7 8.36 -44.38 3.70
CA MET A 7 7.30 -43.69 2.92
C MET A 7 6.24 -43.04 3.80
N LYS A 8 5.87 -43.69 4.93
CA LYS A 8 4.92 -43.08 5.89
C LYS A 8 5.50 -41.88 6.63
N ILE A 9 6.79 -41.92 6.96
CA ILE A 9 7.51 -40.82 7.59
C ILE A 9 7.69 -39.65 6.61
N LEU A 10 8.00 -39.97 5.34
CA LEU A 10 8.12 -38.94 4.29
C LEU A 10 6.75 -38.24 4.01
N ALA A 11 5.66 -39.01 3.97
CA ALA A 11 4.32 -38.48 3.81
C ALA A 11 3.88 -37.61 4.99
N PHE A 12 4.31 -37.94 6.20
CA PHE A 12 4.02 -37.15 7.39
C PHE A 12 4.81 -35.83 7.43
N PHE A 13 6.04 -35.82 6.90
CA PHE A 13 6.87 -34.61 6.83
C PHE A 13 6.39 -33.62 5.77
N ILE A 14 5.76 -34.09 4.70
CA ILE A 14 5.20 -33.22 3.64
C ILE A 14 3.94 -32.47 4.11
N LEU A 15 3.22 -33.02 5.11
CA LEU A 15 2.00 -32.39 5.65
C LEU A 15 2.27 -31.24 6.63
N LEU A 16 3.53 -31.01 7.02
CA LEU A 16 3.95 -29.97 7.96
C LEU A 16 4.48 -28.69 7.31
N ILE A 17 4.44 -28.61 5.97
CA ILE A 17 4.65 -27.33 5.30
C ILE A 17 3.33 -26.55 5.38
N SER A 18 2.99 -26.12 6.59
CA SER A 18 2.02 -25.05 6.77
C SER A 18 2.58 -23.85 6.05
N THR A 19 2.06 -23.56 4.86
CA THR A 19 2.25 -22.27 4.22
C THR A 19 1.63 -21.24 5.13
N THR A 20 2.44 -20.67 6.01
CA THR A 20 2.10 -19.40 6.64
C THR A 20 1.98 -18.41 5.50
N SER A 21 0.76 -18.17 5.03
CA SER A 21 0.47 -16.98 4.25
C SER A 21 0.79 -15.81 5.15
N PHE A 22 1.99 -15.29 5.02
CA PHE A 22 2.32 -13.98 5.50
C PHE A 22 1.48 -13.02 4.66
N ALA A 23 0.28 -12.70 5.14
CA ALA A 23 -0.40 -11.49 4.73
C ALA A 23 0.52 -10.36 5.21
N GLY A 24 1.34 -9.84 4.30
CA GLY A 24 2.28 -8.78 4.61
C GLY A 24 1.50 -7.65 5.26
N GLU A 25 1.88 -7.28 6.48
CA GLU A 25 1.33 -6.10 7.14
C GLU A 25 1.55 -4.91 6.19
N TYR A 26 0.53 -4.09 6.01
CA TYR A 26 0.63 -2.87 5.20
C TYR A 26 1.54 -1.89 5.94
N GLU A 27 2.83 -1.94 5.62
CA GLU A 27 3.84 -1.14 6.29
C GLU A 27 3.90 0.28 5.73
N ALA A 28 4.04 1.24 6.65
CA ALA A 28 4.29 2.62 6.29
C ALA A 28 5.67 2.74 5.58
N ASN A 29 5.68 3.35 4.41
CA ASN A 29 6.87 3.45 3.57
C ASN A 29 7.17 4.87 3.08
N PHE A 30 6.44 5.89 3.54
CA PHE A 30 6.72 7.26 3.17
C PHE A 30 8.14 7.68 3.62
N ASN A 31 8.87 8.28 2.69
CA ASN A 31 10.20 8.82 2.94
C ASN A 31 10.33 10.15 2.19
N ILE A 32 10.60 11.23 2.92
CA ILE A 32 10.63 12.59 2.37
C ILE A 32 11.72 12.78 1.31
N GLU A 33 12.88 12.16 1.47
CA GLU A 33 13.97 12.28 0.50
C GLU A 33 13.62 11.57 -0.80
N LYS A 34 13.06 10.35 -0.71
CA LYS A 34 12.57 9.61 -1.88
C LYS A 34 11.43 10.36 -2.57
N PHE A 35 10.53 10.98 -1.81
CA PHE A 35 9.45 11.80 -2.36
C PHE A 35 10.00 12.99 -3.15
N LYS A 36 10.93 13.75 -2.57
CA LYS A 36 11.57 14.89 -3.25
C LYS A 36 12.30 14.47 -4.52
N ILE A 37 13.07 13.39 -4.46
CA ILE A 37 13.79 12.84 -5.62
C ILE A 37 12.81 12.45 -6.73
N ALA A 38 11.74 11.75 -6.40
CA ALA A 38 10.72 11.35 -7.35
C ALA A 38 10.04 12.55 -8.02
N GLN A 39 9.68 13.57 -7.23
CA GLN A 39 9.09 14.80 -7.74
C GLN A 39 10.05 15.58 -8.65
N ASN A 40 11.32 15.71 -8.30
CA ASN A 40 12.33 16.36 -9.12
C ASN A 40 12.61 15.62 -10.43
N ASN A 41 12.35 14.32 -10.47
CA ASN A 41 12.47 13.48 -11.67
C ASN A 41 11.16 13.39 -12.49
N GLY A 42 10.16 14.19 -12.17
CA GLY A 42 8.88 14.22 -12.87
C GLY A 42 8.03 12.98 -12.70
N LYS A 43 8.28 12.19 -11.65
CA LYS A 43 7.50 10.99 -11.34
C LYS A 43 6.16 11.35 -10.68
N ILE A 44 5.14 10.57 -11.00
CA ILE A 44 3.86 10.63 -10.30
C ILE A 44 4.00 9.87 -8.99
N VAL A 45 3.62 10.49 -7.89
CA VAL A 45 3.61 9.87 -6.55
C VAL A 45 2.21 9.92 -5.98
N VAL A 46 1.71 8.78 -5.55
CA VAL A 46 0.45 8.62 -4.82
C VAL A 46 0.76 8.39 -3.36
N ILE A 47 0.17 9.17 -2.48
CA ILE A 47 0.35 9.05 -1.03
C ILE A 47 -0.99 8.72 -0.38
N HIS A 48 -1.00 7.66 0.43
CA HIS A 48 -2.16 7.21 1.19
C HIS A 48 -1.94 7.41 2.69
N SER A 49 -2.85 8.15 3.32
CA SER A 49 -2.93 8.30 4.77
C SER A 49 -3.92 7.30 5.36
N TRP A 50 -3.49 6.55 6.35
CA TRP A 50 -4.30 5.49 6.96
C TRP A 50 -4.11 5.40 8.48
N ASN A 51 -4.97 4.61 9.11
CA ASN A 51 -4.87 4.23 10.53
C ASN A 51 -5.29 2.78 10.71
N LYS A 52 -4.75 2.10 11.72
CA LYS A 52 -5.07 0.70 12.01
C LYS A 52 -6.54 0.45 12.34
N SER A 53 -7.22 1.42 12.93
CA SER A 53 -8.63 1.32 13.34
C SER A 53 -9.61 1.82 12.27
N CYS A 54 -9.12 2.17 11.09
CA CYS A 54 -9.91 2.76 10.02
C CYS A 54 -10.47 1.68 9.07
N GLY A 55 -11.78 1.44 9.11
CA GLY A 55 -12.44 0.46 8.26
C GLY A 55 -12.40 0.79 6.77
N THR A 56 -12.56 2.07 6.41
CA THR A 56 -12.43 2.52 5.01
C THR A 56 -11.00 2.37 4.51
N CYS A 57 -10.00 2.67 5.33
CA CYS A 57 -8.60 2.44 4.98
C CYS A 57 -8.32 0.96 4.68
N ALA A 58 -8.92 0.06 5.45
CA ALA A 58 -8.81 -1.38 5.21
C ALA A 58 -9.37 -1.82 3.84
N LYS A 59 -10.38 -1.12 3.33
CA LYS A 59 -10.91 -1.34 1.97
C LYS A 59 -10.01 -0.72 0.90
N GLN A 60 -9.38 0.41 1.18
CA GLN A 60 -8.48 1.10 0.25
C GLN A 60 -7.17 0.34 0.00
N LYS A 61 -6.62 -0.29 1.05
CA LYS A 61 -5.33 -0.99 0.98
C LYS A 61 -5.22 -1.98 -0.18
N PRO A 62 -6.10 -2.99 -0.32
CA PRO A 62 -6.00 -3.97 -1.40
C PRO A 62 -6.17 -3.34 -2.79
N ILE A 63 -6.97 -2.27 -2.89
CA ILE A 63 -7.16 -1.53 -4.14
C ILE A 63 -5.87 -0.82 -4.54
N LEU A 64 -5.21 -0.14 -3.59
CA LEU A 64 -3.95 0.55 -3.84
C LEU A 64 -2.79 -0.43 -4.10
N GLU A 65 -2.77 -1.58 -3.44
CA GLU A 65 -1.80 -2.64 -3.73
C GLU A 65 -1.98 -3.23 -5.15
N LYS A 66 -3.22 -3.36 -5.61
CA LYS A 66 -3.52 -3.74 -6.99
C LYS A 66 -3.10 -2.64 -7.96
N ALA A 67 -3.44 -1.40 -7.68
CA ALA A 67 -3.06 -0.24 -8.50
C ALA A 67 -1.53 -0.12 -8.64
N LYS A 68 -0.77 -0.41 -7.61
CA LYS A 68 0.69 -0.44 -7.65
C LYS A 68 1.23 -1.44 -8.67
N LYS A 69 0.55 -2.55 -8.89
CA LYS A 69 0.91 -3.55 -9.91
C LYS A 69 0.45 -3.13 -11.31
N ASP A 70 -0.70 -2.46 -11.40
CA ASP A 70 -1.31 -2.07 -12.68
C ASP A 70 -0.66 -0.79 -13.26
N PHE A 71 -0.14 0.09 -12.40
CA PHE A 71 0.48 1.38 -12.77
C PHE A 71 1.97 1.40 -12.42
N GLU A 72 2.81 0.79 -13.24
CA GLU A 72 4.26 0.69 -13.00
C GLU A 72 4.99 2.04 -13.02
N ASN A 73 4.41 3.04 -13.66
CA ASN A 73 4.96 4.40 -13.75
C ASN A 73 4.58 5.31 -12.57
N ILE A 74 3.78 4.82 -11.64
CA ILE A 74 3.36 5.54 -10.43
C ILE A 74 4.11 4.98 -9.21
N ILE A 75 4.63 5.86 -8.39
CA ILE A 75 5.24 5.52 -7.10
C ILE A 75 4.19 5.64 -6.02
N PHE A 76 3.93 4.56 -5.29
CA PHE A 76 2.97 4.52 -4.20
C PHE A 76 3.70 4.58 -2.85
N MET A 77 3.31 5.55 -2.04
CA MET A 77 3.77 5.73 -0.67
C MET A 77 2.58 5.78 0.27
N ASN A 78 2.81 5.44 1.52
CA ASN A 78 1.78 5.50 2.54
C ASN A 78 2.38 5.81 3.92
N PHE A 79 1.56 6.31 4.83
CA PHE A 79 1.96 6.52 6.22
C PHE A 79 0.77 6.32 7.16
N GLU A 80 1.07 5.86 8.37
CA GLU A 80 0.08 5.77 9.43
C GLU A 80 0.01 7.11 10.16
N GLN A 81 -1.11 7.80 10.02
CA GLN A 81 -1.24 9.21 10.40
C GLN A 81 -1.07 9.45 11.90
N THR A 82 -1.57 8.57 12.75
CA THR A 82 -1.47 8.75 14.21
C THR A 82 -0.04 8.60 14.74
N LYS A 83 0.80 7.83 14.05
CA LYS A 83 2.22 7.66 14.38
C LYS A 83 3.12 8.68 13.72
N ASN A 84 2.69 9.31 12.63
CA ASN A 84 3.49 10.19 11.79
C ASN A 84 2.76 11.52 11.56
N LYS A 85 2.46 12.23 12.64
CA LYS A 85 1.78 13.52 12.60
C LYS A 85 2.56 14.59 11.86
N ASP A 86 3.88 14.53 11.92
CA ASP A 86 4.81 15.38 11.18
C ASP A 86 4.65 15.24 9.66
N ILE A 87 4.44 14.04 9.16
CA ILE A 87 4.17 13.79 7.74
C ILE A 87 2.79 14.35 7.36
N ALA A 88 1.78 14.14 8.20
CA ALA A 88 0.44 14.68 7.98
C ALA A 88 0.46 16.21 7.90
N GLU A 89 1.17 16.88 8.80
CA GLU A 89 1.36 18.34 8.80
C GLU A 89 2.11 18.80 7.54
N LEU A 90 3.20 18.15 7.18
CA LEU A 90 3.99 18.46 5.99
C LEU A 90 3.16 18.42 4.70
N LEU A 91 2.25 17.47 4.61
CA LEU A 91 1.41 17.23 3.42
C LEU A 91 0.02 17.88 3.54
N ASN A 92 -0.28 18.59 4.62
CA ASN A 92 -1.60 19.15 4.94
C ASN A 92 -2.73 18.11 4.86
N ILE A 93 -2.48 16.92 5.42
CA ILE A 93 -3.46 15.83 5.44
C ILE A 93 -4.10 15.76 6.83
N ASP A 94 -5.39 16.07 6.89
CA ASP A 94 -6.14 16.12 8.15
C ASP A 94 -6.88 14.82 8.46
N TYR A 95 -7.19 14.03 7.43
CA TYR A 95 -8.03 12.84 7.57
C TYR A 95 -7.32 11.57 7.13
N TRP A 96 -7.60 10.48 7.84
CA TRP A 96 -7.35 9.14 7.31
C TRP A 96 -8.14 8.96 6.01
N THR A 97 -7.90 7.90 5.28
CA THR A 97 -8.57 7.67 3.99
C THR A 97 -8.23 8.67 2.89
N THR A 98 -7.26 9.56 3.13
CA THR A 98 -6.82 10.54 2.14
C THR A 98 -5.85 9.90 1.16
N ILE A 99 -6.14 10.06 -0.13
CA ILE A 99 -5.28 9.68 -1.24
C ILE A 99 -4.91 10.97 -1.98
N VAL A 100 -3.62 11.28 -2.04
CA VAL A 100 -3.11 12.49 -2.71
C VAL A 100 -2.19 12.10 -3.84
N VAL A 101 -2.34 12.75 -4.97
CA VAL A 101 -1.51 12.53 -6.16
C VAL A 101 -0.66 13.77 -6.41
N TYR A 102 0.65 13.56 -6.56
CA TYR A 102 1.63 14.60 -6.84
C TYR A 102 2.37 14.35 -8.14
N LYS A 103 2.67 15.42 -8.86
CA LYS A 103 3.58 15.45 -10.00
C LYS A 103 4.25 16.81 -10.08
N ASP A 104 5.54 16.84 -10.41
CA ASP A 104 6.32 18.07 -10.57
C ASP A 104 6.19 19.04 -9.38
N ASN A 105 6.23 18.50 -8.15
CA ASN A 105 6.04 19.25 -6.90
C ASN A 105 4.67 19.92 -6.74
N LYS A 106 3.67 19.46 -7.49
CA LYS A 106 2.30 19.97 -7.41
C LYS A 106 1.34 18.85 -7.02
N GLU A 107 0.40 19.19 -6.17
CA GLU A 107 -0.76 18.33 -5.89
C GLU A 107 -1.72 18.38 -7.08
N LEU A 108 -1.99 17.23 -7.70
CA LEU A 108 -2.90 17.14 -8.84
C LEU A 108 -4.31 16.70 -8.45
N ALA A 109 -4.42 15.85 -7.43
CA ALA A 109 -5.68 15.33 -6.95
C ALA A 109 -5.59 15.03 -5.45
N ARG A 110 -6.71 15.19 -4.76
CA ARG A 110 -6.87 14.83 -3.35
C ARG A 110 -8.27 14.26 -3.16
N GLU A 111 -8.33 13.01 -2.76
CA GLU A 111 -9.56 12.29 -2.53
C GLU A 111 -9.63 11.78 -1.10
N ILE A 112 -10.77 11.91 -0.47
CA ILE A 112 -11.00 11.48 0.91
C ILE A 112 -12.17 10.52 0.94
N GLY A 113 -11.99 9.35 1.56
CA GLY A 113 -13.06 8.40 1.80
C GLY A 113 -13.48 7.54 0.62
N LEU A 114 -12.79 7.57 -0.51
CA LEU A 114 -13.06 6.65 -1.61
C LEU A 114 -12.77 5.22 -1.16
N TYR A 115 -13.66 4.28 -1.46
CA TYR A 115 -13.54 2.89 -1.02
C TYR A 115 -13.83 1.85 -2.11
N ASN A 116 -14.15 2.29 -3.31
CA ASN A 116 -14.33 1.37 -4.44
C ASN A 116 -13.22 1.55 -5.49
N GLU A 117 -12.90 0.46 -6.17
CA GLU A 117 -11.81 0.40 -7.12
C GLU A 117 -11.99 1.39 -8.28
N ARG A 118 -13.20 1.50 -8.82
CA ARG A 118 -13.48 2.38 -9.96
C ARG A 118 -13.12 3.84 -9.66
N ASP A 119 -13.59 4.36 -8.53
CA ASP A 119 -13.40 5.78 -8.19
C ASP A 119 -11.94 6.06 -7.85
N ILE A 120 -11.28 5.15 -7.14
CA ILE A 120 -9.85 5.26 -6.85
C ILE A 120 -9.05 5.25 -8.16
N TYR A 121 -9.31 4.31 -9.07
CA TYR A 121 -8.60 4.25 -10.35
C TYR A 121 -8.84 5.48 -11.21
N LEU A 122 -10.07 6.03 -11.23
CA LEU A 122 -10.36 7.26 -11.95
C LEU A 122 -9.53 8.44 -11.44
N SER A 123 -9.34 8.55 -10.13
CA SER A 123 -8.49 9.60 -9.53
C SER A 123 -7.02 9.46 -9.91
N LEU A 124 -6.55 8.25 -10.25
CA LEU A 124 -5.18 7.97 -10.68
C LEU A 124 -4.96 8.13 -12.18
N ILE A 125 -6.00 7.91 -13.01
CA ILE A 125 -5.90 7.92 -14.48
C ILE A 125 -6.02 9.33 -15.06
N HIS A 126 -6.84 10.20 -14.47
CA HIS A 126 -7.10 11.56 -14.94
C HIS A 126 -6.03 12.58 -14.51
N ILE A 127 -4.82 12.13 -14.40
CA ILE A 127 -3.66 12.94 -14.02
C ILE A 127 -3.01 13.58 -15.24
#